data_bc533ee4ec9e6ce55e366e5f5c3891b0
#
_entry.id   bc533ee4ec9e6ce55e366e5f5c3891b0
#
_cell.length_a   1.000
_cell.length_b   1.000
_cell.length_c   1.000
_cell.angle_alpha   90.00
_cell.angle_beta   90.00
_cell.angle_gamma   90.00
#
_symmetry.space_group_name_H-M   'P 1'
#
loop_
_entity.id
_entity.type
_entity.pdbx_description
1 polymer ?
#
loop_
_entity_poly.entity_id
_entity_poly.type
_entity_poly.pdbx_seq_one_letter_code
_entity_poly.pdbx_strand_id
1 'polypeptide(L)'
;MKKNWNGFAKKSIQERLEFVKSQALTSIEAQESLEQNENLSIAVADQLSENVVGTFSLPYSVVPEVLVNGQEYTVPYVTEEPSVVAAASFASKIIKRAGGFTAQVHQRQMIGQVALYQVPDRDKACQAILSQKAELLEQANQAYPSIVKRGGGARELTVEKISGEADFLVVYLHVDTQEAMGANMLNTMLEALKPSLEALSQGQSLMGILSNYATDSLVTATCRIAFRYLSRQKDEARELAEKMVLASQFAQADPYRAATHNKGIFNGIDALLIATGNDWRAIEAGAHAYASHDGAYRGLSRWTMDLETEELIGEMTMPMPVATKGGSIGLNPRVVLSHEVLGHPSAKELAQIIVSIGLAQNFAALKALVSTGIQHGHMKLQAKSLALLAGATEAEVPKLVESLIAEKTFNLEKAQTLLKKFRS
;
A
#
# COMPACT_ATOMS: atom_id res chain seq x y z
N MET A 1 6.95 -0.02 -28.62
CA MET A 1 5.52 -0.16 -29.01
C MET A 1 4.63 0.11 -27.81
N LYS A 2 3.51 0.85 -27.96
CA LYS A 2 2.56 1.01 -26.85
C LYS A 2 1.91 -0.35 -26.55
N LYS A 3 1.99 -0.79 -25.29
CA LYS A 3 1.37 -2.03 -24.81
C LYS A 3 -0.16 -1.93 -24.93
N ASN A 4 -0.81 -2.90 -25.57
CA ASN A 4 -2.27 -2.89 -25.75
C ASN A 4 -2.93 -3.90 -24.79
N TRP A 5 -3.44 -3.44 -23.67
CA TRP A 5 -4.10 -4.24 -22.63
C TRP A 5 -5.61 -4.47 -22.88
N ASN A 6 -6.14 -4.05 -24.02
CA ASN A 6 -7.56 -4.25 -24.32
C ASN A 6 -7.92 -5.74 -24.35
N GLY A 7 -8.99 -6.10 -23.63
CA GLY A 7 -9.45 -7.48 -23.56
C GLY A 7 -8.63 -8.40 -22.65
N PHE A 8 -7.58 -7.94 -21.97
CA PHE A 8 -6.71 -8.76 -21.11
C PHE A 8 -7.49 -9.60 -20.09
N ALA A 9 -8.46 -9.00 -19.38
CA ALA A 9 -9.28 -9.69 -18.39
C ALA A 9 -10.17 -10.82 -18.96
N LYS A 10 -10.41 -10.83 -20.29
CA LYS A 10 -11.20 -11.86 -20.98
C LYS A 10 -10.37 -13.03 -21.50
N LYS A 11 -9.05 -12.90 -21.50
CA LYS A 11 -8.12 -13.94 -21.96
C LYS A 11 -8.12 -15.12 -20.99
N SER A 12 -7.81 -16.32 -21.50
CA SER A 12 -7.50 -17.48 -20.69
C SER A 12 -6.27 -17.22 -19.80
N ILE A 13 -6.05 -18.05 -18.79
CA ILE A 13 -4.87 -17.91 -17.93
C ILE A 13 -3.58 -18.04 -18.75
N GLN A 14 -3.51 -19.00 -19.67
CA GLN A 14 -2.34 -19.21 -20.52
C GLN A 14 -2.06 -17.98 -21.40
N GLU A 15 -3.07 -17.42 -22.05
CA GLU A 15 -2.92 -16.21 -22.86
C GLU A 15 -2.50 -14.99 -22.03
N ARG A 16 -2.93 -14.91 -20.74
CA ARG A 16 -2.50 -13.84 -19.84
C ARG A 16 -1.04 -14.01 -19.43
N LEU A 17 -0.60 -15.24 -19.15
CA LEU A 17 0.80 -15.53 -18.84
C LEU A 17 1.71 -15.12 -20.02
N GLU A 18 1.42 -15.57 -21.24
CA GLU A 18 2.17 -15.21 -22.44
C GLU A 18 2.19 -13.69 -22.67
N PHE A 19 1.06 -13.02 -22.43
CA PHE A 19 0.97 -11.60 -22.59
C PHE A 19 1.83 -10.85 -21.56
N VAL A 20 1.78 -11.19 -20.28
CA VAL A 20 2.61 -10.57 -19.23
C VAL A 20 4.09 -10.85 -19.50
N LYS A 21 4.45 -12.08 -19.86
CA LYS A 21 5.79 -12.49 -20.25
C LYS A 21 6.35 -11.61 -21.37
N SER A 22 5.59 -11.42 -22.42
CA SER A 22 6.03 -10.62 -23.58
C SER A 22 6.04 -9.10 -23.35
N GLN A 23 5.24 -8.60 -22.42
CA GLN A 23 5.03 -7.15 -22.24
C GLN A 23 5.69 -6.56 -20.98
N ALA A 24 5.91 -7.37 -19.96
CA ALA A 24 6.35 -6.89 -18.65
C ALA A 24 7.64 -7.54 -18.14
N LEU A 25 8.10 -8.64 -18.73
CA LEU A 25 9.29 -9.36 -18.28
C LEU A 25 10.41 -9.28 -19.30
N THR A 26 11.62 -9.00 -18.83
CA THR A 26 12.83 -8.88 -19.65
C THR A 26 13.82 -10.02 -19.43
N SER A 27 13.89 -10.56 -18.21
CA SER A 27 14.78 -11.69 -17.88
C SER A 27 14.14 -13.04 -18.21
N ILE A 28 14.99 -14.01 -18.56
CA ILE A 28 14.57 -15.39 -18.83
C ILE A 28 14.11 -16.05 -17.54
N GLU A 29 14.83 -15.80 -16.45
CA GLU A 29 14.55 -16.35 -15.13
C GLU A 29 13.15 -15.97 -14.63
N ALA A 30 12.74 -14.70 -14.80
CA ALA A 30 11.41 -14.26 -14.42
C ALA A 30 10.31 -14.85 -15.31
N GLN A 31 10.58 -15.05 -16.60
CA GLN A 31 9.68 -15.70 -17.52
C GLN A 31 9.45 -17.16 -17.15
N GLU A 32 10.52 -17.88 -16.84
CA GLU A 32 10.46 -19.28 -16.38
C GLU A 32 9.75 -19.41 -15.03
N SER A 33 10.10 -18.54 -14.06
CA SER A 33 9.44 -18.49 -12.76
C SER A 33 7.93 -18.26 -12.87
N LEU A 34 7.49 -17.37 -13.79
CA LEU A 34 6.07 -17.15 -14.06
C LEU A 34 5.40 -18.39 -14.66
N GLU A 35 6.01 -19.03 -15.66
CA GLU A 35 5.48 -20.24 -16.33
C GLU A 35 5.35 -21.43 -15.39
N GLN A 36 6.38 -21.66 -14.58
CA GLN A 36 6.43 -22.77 -13.62
C GLN A 36 5.54 -22.55 -12.39
N ASN A 37 4.90 -21.38 -12.29
CA ASN A 37 4.16 -20.95 -11.10
C ASN A 37 5.00 -21.11 -9.83
N GLU A 38 6.27 -20.72 -9.88
CA GLU A 38 7.23 -20.85 -8.79
C GLU A 38 6.74 -20.11 -7.55
N ASN A 39 6.76 -20.75 -6.41
CA ASN A 39 6.34 -20.23 -5.12
C ASN A 39 7.46 -20.36 -4.10
N LEU A 40 7.29 -19.71 -2.95
CA LEU A 40 8.21 -19.83 -1.83
C LEU A 40 8.36 -21.31 -1.42
N SER A 41 9.58 -21.85 -1.47
CA SER A 41 9.84 -23.21 -1.04
C SER A 41 9.74 -23.35 0.48
N ILE A 42 9.38 -24.52 0.99
CA ILE A 42 9.30 -24.79 2.43
C ILE A 42 10.66 -24.60 3.09
N ALA A 43 11.76 -24.99 2.42
CA ALA A 43 13.12 -24.81 2.94
C ALA A 43 13.49 -23.34 3.14
N VAL A 44 13.09 -22.46 2.24
CA VAL A 44 13.30 -21.01 2.40
C VAL A 44 12.32 -20.44 3.44
N ALA A 45 11.08 -20.89 3.45
CA ALA A 45 10.08 -20.44 4.44
C ALA A 45 10.52 -20.73 5.88
N ASP A 46 11.11 -21.91 6.13
CA ASP A 46 11.63 -22.32 7.44
C ASP A 46 12.83 -21.48 7.92
N GLN A 47 13.53 -20.80 6.98
CA GLN A 47 14.58 -19.82 7.33
C GLN A 47 14.02 -18.39 7.54
N LEU A 48 12.78 -18.13 7.10
CA LEU A 48 12.16 -16.81 7.22
C LEU A 48 11.31 -16.65 8.48
N SER A 49 10.77 -17.76 8.99
CA SER A 49 9.90 -17.78 10.16
C SER A 49 10.08 -19.06 10.97
N GLU A 50 9.67 -19.01 12.23
CA GLU A 50 9.75 -20.15 13.16
C GLU A 50 8.56 -21.08 12.96
N ASN A 51 8.76 -22.37 13.27
CA ASN A 51 7.72 -23.41 13.32
C ASN A 51 6.93 -23.58 12.01
N VAL A 52 7.60 -23.45 10.87
CA VAL A 52 6.97 -23.56 9.56
C VAL A 52 6.50 -25.00 9.32
N VAL A 53 5.23 -25.16 8.92
CA VAL A 53 4.60 -26.44 8.52
C VAL A 53 4.13 -26.44 7.07
N GLY A 54 4.27 -25.33 6.35
CA GLY A 54 3.85 -25.18 4.97
C GLY A 54 3.85 -23.72 4.52
N THR A 55 3.41 -23.47 3.30
CA THR A 55 3.22 -22.14 2.73
C THR A 55 1.76 -21.89 2.40
N PHE A 56 1.33 -20.64 2.46
CA PHE A 56 -0.04 -20.22 2.11
C PHE A 56 0.00 -19.33 0.87
N SER A 57 -0.78 -19.68 -0.15
CA SER A 57 -0.82 -18.97 -1.43
C SER A 57 -2.03 -18.07 -1.54
N LEU A 58 -1.83 -16.86 -2.07
CA LEU A 58 -2.86 -15.93 -2.49
C LEU A 58 -2.84 -15.72 -4.01
N PRO A 59 -3.97 -15.33 -4.64
CA PRO A 59 -3.99 -15.01 -6.05
C PRO A 59 -3.01 -13.88 -6.41
N TYR A 60 -2.18 -14.13 -7.43
CA TYR A 60 -1.27 -13.15 -8.00
C TYR A 60 -1.84 -12.61 -9.31
N SER A 61 -2.01 -11.30 -9.41
CA SER A 61 -2.65 -10.60 -10.52
C SER A 61 -1.84 -9.38 -10.95
N VAL A 62 -2.24 -8.73 -12.05
CA VAL A 62 -1.63 -7.46 -12.49
C VAL A 62 -2.70 -6.41 -12.78
N VAL A 63 -2.41 -5.18 -12.41
CA VAL A 63 -3.16 -3.97 -12.79
C VAL A 63 -2.34 -3.23 -13.86
N PRO A 64 -2.80 -3.21 -15.11
CA PRO A 64 -2.09 -2.54 -16.18
C PRO A 64 -2.41 -1.05 -16.25
N GLU A 65 -1.63 -0.35 -17.08
CA GLU A 65 -1.92 1.03 -17.50
C GLU A 65 -1.93 2.05 -16.34
N VAL A 66 -1.15 1.82 -15.30
CA VAL A 66 -0.96 2.79 -14.20
C VAL A 66 0.06 3.83 -14.65
N LEU A 67 -0.40 5.05 -14.94
CA LEU A 67 0.43 6.17 -15.40
C LEU A 67 0.76 7.08 -14.22
N VAL A 68 2.03 7.11 -13.78
CA VAL A 68 2.52 7.96 -12.69
C VAL A 68 3.68 8.80 -13.18
N ASN A 69 3.61 10.12 -13.03
CA ASN A 69 4.65 11.06 -13.45
C ASN A 69 5.11 10.86 -14.92
N GLY A 70 4.17 10.53 -15.82
CA GLY A 70 4.45 10.28 -17.23
C GLY A 70 4.99 8.89 -17.56
N GLN A 71 5.31 8.05 -16.57
CA GLN A 71 5.77 6.68 -16.71
C GLN A 71 4.60 5.71 -16.54
N GLU A 72 4.45 4.76 -17.48
CA GLU A 72 3.43 3.72 -17.42
C GLU A 72 3.97 2.46 -16.73
N TYR A 73 3.24 1.96 -15.73
CA TYR A 73 3.57 0.76 -14.98
C TYR A 73 2.53 -0.34 -15.16
N THR A 74 3.00 -1.58 -15.10
CA THR A 74 2.18 -2.76 -14.84
C THR A 74 2.38 -3.14 -13.39
N VAL A 75 1.33 -3.06 -12.58
CA VAL A 75 1.42 -3.17 -11.13
C VAL A 75 0.97 -4.55 -10.66
N PRO A 76 1.84 -5.35 -10.00
CA PRO A 76 1.48 -6.65 -9.45
C PRO A 76 0.59 -6.49 -8.21
N TYR A 77 -0.38 -7.40 -8.07
CA TYR A 77 -1.32 -7.46 -6.95
C TYR A 77 -1.40 -8.86 -6.37
N VAL A 78 -1.32 -8.94 -5.05
CA VAL A 78 -1.59 -10.17 -4.28
C VAL A 78 -2.77 -9.90 -3.36
N THR A 79 -3.93 -10.50 -3.65
CA THR A 79 -5.15 -10.33 -2.86
C THR A 79 -6.13 -11.45 -3.13
N GLU A 80 -6.90 -11.82 -2.12
CA GLU A 80 -7.99 -12.80 -2.19
C GLU A 80 -9.34 -12.13 -2.47
N GLU A 81 -9.48 -10.81 -2.24
CA GLU A 81 -10.78 -10.13 -2.32
C GLU A 81 -11.22 -9.93 -3.76
N PRO A 82 -12.42 -10.39 -4.14
CA PRO A 82 -12.98 -10.15 -5.46
C PRO A 82 -13.16 -8.67 -5.77
N SER A 83 -13.05 -8.31 -7.03
CA SER A 83 -13.24 -6.95 -7.57
C SER A 83 -12.09 -5.95 -7.31
N VAL A 84 -11.17 -6.20 -6.39
CA VAL A 84 -10.07 -5.28 -6.08
C VAL A 84 -9.22 -4.99 -7.32
N VAL A 85 -8.76 -6.03 -8.02
CA VAL A 85 -7.97 -5.90 -9.26
C VAL A 85 -8.76 -5.24 -10.38
N ALA A 86 -10.05 -5.59 -10.52
CA ALA A 86 -10.92 -5.03 -11.54
C ALA A 86 -11.19 -3.52 -11.30
N ALA A 87 -11.41 -3.14 -10.05
CA ALA A 87 -11.61 -1.75 -9.63
C ALA A 87 -10.37 -0.89 -9.91
N ALA A 88 -9.19 -1.35 -9.49
CA ALA A 88 -7.93 -0.66 -9.75
C ALA A 88 -7.65 -0.53 -11.25
N SER A 89 -7.85 -1.60 -12.04
CA SER A 89 -7.66 -1.58 -13.50
C SER A 89 -8.62 -0.61 -14.21
N PHE A 90 -9.87 -0.57 -13.76
CA PHE A 90 -10.87 0.38 -14.29
C PHE A 90 -10.47 1.83 -13.98
N ALA A 91 -10.11 2.11 -12.74
CA ALA A 91 -9.70 3.44 -12.30
C ALA A 91 -8.43 3.90 -13.02
N SER A 92 -7.40 3.07 -13.08
CA SER A 92 -6.13 3.38 -13.74
C SER A 92 -6.33 3.73 -15.21
N LYS A 93 -7.20 3.02 -15.91
CA LYS A 93 -7.53 3.31 -17.32
C LYS A 93 -8.22 4.67 -17.50
N ILE A 94 -9.12 5.06 -16.61
CA ILE A 94 -9.78 6.37 -16.65
C ILE A 94 -8.76 7.46 -16.34
N ILE A 95 -8.01 7.32 -15.26
CA ILE A 95 -7.04 8.30 -14.81
C ILE A 95 -5.91 8.47 -15.83
N LYS A 96 -5.42 7.38 -16.43
CA LYS A 96 -4.45 7.44 -17.54
C LYS A 96 -4.95 8.28 -18.72
N ARG A 97 -6.24 8.13 -19.11
CA ARG A 97 -6.86 8.93 -20.18
C ARG A 97 -6.98 10.41 -19.84
N ALA A 98 -7.06 10.70 -18.55
CA ALA A 98 -7.12 12.06 -18.01
C ALA A 98 -5.73 12.71 -17.80
N GLY A 99 -4.63 11.99 -18.05
CA GLY A 99 -3.27 12.51 -17.90
C GLY A 99 -2.41 11.75 -16.90
N GLY A 100 -3.00 10.81 -16.13
CA GLY A 100 -2.29 10.02 -15.14
C GLY A 100 -2.29 10.64 -13.74
N PHE A 101 -1.43 10.09 -12.88
CA PHE A 101 -1.15 10.61 -11.56
C PHE A 101 0.09 11.50 -11.57
N THR A 102 0.07 12.55 -10.76
CA THR A 102 1.27 13.25 -10.32
C THR A 102 1.53 12.85 -8.88
N ALA A 103 2.72 12.33 -8.60
CA ALA A 103 3.08 11.88 -7.27
C ALA A 103 4.43 12.45 -6.83
N GLN A 104 4.53 12.87 -5.56
CA GLN A 104 5.71 13.51 -4.98
C GLN A 104 6.07 12.84 -3.66
N VAL A 105 7.34 12.48 -3.50
CA VAL A 105 7.96 12.14 -2.21
C VAL A 105 8.48 13.42 -1.58
N HIS A 106 7.97 13.82 -0.40
CA HIS A 106 8.39 15.04 0.28
C HIS A 106 9.74 14.85 0.95
N GLN A 107 9.84 13.82 1.77
CA GLN A 107 11.07 13.39 2.43
C GLN A 107 11.09 11.86 2.47
N ARG A 108 12.27 11.30 2.76
CA ARG A 108 12.43 9.86 2.93
C ARG A 108 13.38 9.58 4.07
N GLN A 109 12.85 9.74 5.28
CA GLN A 109 13.55 9.43 6.51
C GLN A 109 12.66 8.58 7.41
N MET A 110 13.27 7.68 8.14
CA MET A 110 12.63 6.93 9.21
C MET A 110 12.93 7.58 10.54
N ILE A 111 11.98 7.48 11.46
CA ILE A 111 12.08 8.03 12.80
C ILE A 111 12.29 6.88 13.78
N GLY A 112 13.30 7.00 14.64
CA GLY A 112 13.50 6.12 15.79
C GLY A 112 13.46 6.91 17.09
N GLN A 113 13.19 6.24 18.20
CA GLN A 113 13.01 6.84 19.51
C GLN A 113 13.91 6.17 20.54
N VAL A 114 14.56 6.96 21.41
CA VAL A 114 15.08 6.49 22.71
C VAL A 114 14.26 7.16 23.80
N ALA A 115 13.54 6.35 24.54
CA ALA A 115 12.75 6.82 25.69
C ALA A 115 13.61 6.79 26.96
N LEU A 116 13.80 7.95 27.58
CA LEU A 116 14.51 8.11 28.85
C LEU A 116 13.50 8.38 29.96
N TYR A 117 13.72 7.75 31.13
CA TYR A 117 12.90 7.92 32.31
C TYR A 117 13.76 8.20 33.55
N GLN A 118 13.16 8.59 34.67
CA GLN A 118 13.87 9.01 35.87
C GLN A 118 14.92 10.10 35.61
N VAL A 119 14.62 11.00 34.67
CA VAL A 119 15.47 12.16 34.36
C VAL A 119 15.24 13.24 35.41
N PRO A 120 16.26 13.59 36.24
CA PRO A 120 16.06 14.51 37.37
C PRO A 120 15.64 15.93 36.96
N ASP A 121 16.21 16.43 35.87
CA ASP A 121 15.93 17.75 35.30
C ASP A 121 15.84 17.64 33.77
N ARG A 122 14.60 17.51 33.26
CA ARG A 122 14.38 17.30 31.82
C ARG A 122 14.78 18.49 30.96
N ASP A 123 14.75 19.72 31.51
CA ASP A 123 15.15 20.91 30.77
C ASP A 123 16.66 20.98 30.57
N LYS A 124 17.43 20.70 31.61
CA LYS A 124 18.89 20.59 31.53
C LYS A 124 19.31 19.43 30.65
N ALA A 125 18.67 18.26 30.78
CA ALA A 125 18.94 17.11 29.95
C ALA A 125 18.68 17.40 28.46
N CYS A 126 17.57 18.06 28.13
CA CYS A 126 17.25 18.47 26.77
C CYS A 126 18.36 19.38 26.20
N GLN A 127 18.78 20.40 26.96
CA GLN A 127 19.87 21.32 26.56
C GLN A 127 21.21 20.57 26.39
N ALA A 128 21.55 19.68 27.32
CA ALA A 128 22.78 18.90 27.25
C ALA A 128 22.80 17.97 26.01
N ILE A 129 21.70 17.26 25.72
CA ILE A 129 21.59 16.41 24.54
C ILE A 129 21.67 17.23 23.26
N LEU A 130 20.93 18.32 23.15
CA LEU A 130 20.95 19.18 21.97
C LEU A 130 22.29 19.87 21.75
N SER A 131 23.04 20.21 22.81
CA SER A 131 24.40 20.77 22.68
C SER A 131 25.41 19.79 22.10
N GLN A 132 25.19 18.47 22.27
CA GLN A 132 26.03 17.41 21.70
C GLN A 132 25.40 16.71 20.49
N LYS A 133 24.44 17.36 19.84
CA LYS A 133 23.70 16.79 18.68
C LYS A 133 24.64 16.30 17.57
N ALA A 134 25.66 17.04 17.23
CA ALA A 134 26.60 16.68 16.17
C ALA A 134 27.37 15.40 16.49
N GLU A 135 27.86 15.27 17.73
CA GLU A 135 28.56 14.08 18.21
C GLU A 135 27.65 12.85 18.26
N LEU A 136 26.41 13.02 18.72
CA LEU A 136 25.40 11.96 18.77
C LEU A 136 25.03 11.48 17.36
N LEU A 137 24.86 12.37 16.39
CA LEU A 137 24.62 12.01 14.99
C LEU A 137 25.79 11.24 14.40
N GLU A 138 27.03 11.65 14.69
CA GLU A 138 28.22 10.94 14.25
C GLU A 138 28.32 9.57 14.91
N GLN A 139 28.05 9.44 16.21
CA GLN A 139 28.00 8.17 16.93
C GLN A 139 26.96 7.22 16.31
N ALA A 140 25.77 7.70 15.99
CA ALA A 140 24.75 6.91 15.30
C ALA A 140 25.24 6.42 13.92
N ASN A 141 25.89 7.29 13.15
CA ASN A 141 26.43 6.97 11.85
C ASN A 141 27.57 5.94 11.92
N GLN A 142 28.43 6.03 12.94
CA GLN A 142 29.51 5.06 13.19
C GLN A 142 28.97 3.68 13.58
N ALA A 143 27.79 3.60 14.22
CA ALA A 143 27.14 2.33 14.55
C ALA A 143 26.65 1.57 13.30
N TYR A 144 26.39 2.27 12.19
CA TYR A 144 25.96 1.63 10.94
C TYR A 144 26.63 2.24 9.69
N PRO A 145 27.95 2.07 9.51
CA PRO A 145 28.73 2.77 8.49
C PRO A 145 28.34 2.40 7.04
N SER A 146 27.71 1.25 6.84
CA SER A 146 27.33 0.79 5.50
C SER A 146 26.24 1.66 4.86
N ILE A 147 25.36 2.29 5.63
CA ILE A 147 24.34 3.21 5.08
C ILE A 147 24.97 4.56 4.74
N VAL A 148 25.90 5.03 5.54
CA VAL A 148 26.64 6.28 5.31
C VAL A 148 27.42 6.20 3.98
N LYS A 149 28.08 5.07 3.73
CA LYS A 149 28.79 4.81 2.45
C LYS A 149 27.85 4.84 1.24
N ARG A 150 26.57 4.58 1.43
CA ARG A 150 25.53 4.64 0.38
C ARG A 150 24.84 6.01 0.27
N GLY A 151 25.30 6.99 1.04
CA GLY A 151 24.77 8.35 1.03
C GLY A 151 23.60 8.60 1.99
N GLY A 152 23.20 7.60 2.77
CA GLY A 152 22.19 7.70 3.83
C GLY A 152 22.77 8.01 5.20
N GLY A 153 22.09 7.60 6.28
CA GLY A 153 22.51 7.73 7.68
C GLY A 153 21.67 8.73 8.48
N ALA A 154 22.07 8.92 9.74
CA ALA A 154 21.44 9.85 10.67
C ALA A 154 21.57 11.31 10.18
N ARG A 155 20.47 12.05 10.14
CA ARG A 155 20.40 13.41 9.59
C ARG A 155 20.01 14.45 10.62
N GLU A 156 19.11 14.09 11.54
CA GLU A 156 18.55 15.01 12.51
C GLU A 156 18.31 14.29 13.84
N LEU A 157 18.38 15.04 14.94
CA LEU A 157 18.04 14.60 16.28
C LEU A 157 17.22 15.69 16.95
N THR A 158 16.05 15.30 17.49
CA THR A 158 15.17 16.16 18.25
C THR A 158 14.87 15.56 19.62
N VAL A 159 14.42 16.38 20.55
CA VAL A 159 14.13 15.94 21.93
C VAL A 159 12.79 16.50 22.36
N GLU A 160 11.92 15.65 22.89
CA GLU A 160 10.62 16.04 23.39
C GLU A 160 10.39 15.57 24.83
N LYS A 161 9.72 16.41 25.60
CA LYS A 161 9.26 16.08 26.95
C LYS A 161 7.83 15.58 26.86
N ILE A 162 7.61 14.31 27.20
CA ILE A 162 6.28 13.69 27.22
C ILE A 162 5.88 13.55 28.69
N SER A 163 4.71 14.08 29.05
CA SER A 163 4.13 14.01 30.39
C SER A 163 2.79 13.29 30.34
N GLY A 164 2.57 12.40 31.31
CA GLY A 164 1.36 11.59 31.45
C GLY A 164 1.32 10.97 32.85
N GLU A 165 0.91 9.72 32.95
CA GLU A 165 1.03 8.95 34.22
C GLU A 165 2.49 8.74 34.62
N ALA A 166 3.39 8.68 33.62
CA ALA A 166 4.83 8.74 33.83
C ALA A 166 5.43 9.80 32.90
N ASP A 167 6.54 10.39 33.35
CA ASP A 167 7.28 11.41 32.63
C ASP A 167 8.44 10.80 31.85
N PHE A 168 8.53 11.15 30.56
CA PHE A 168 9.62 10.73 29.68
C PHE A 168 10.31 11.92 29.05
N LEU A 169 11.61 11.75 28.78
CA LEU A 169 12.35 12.54 27.81
C LEU A 169 12.62 11.65 26.60
N VAL A 170 12.07 11.97 25.44
CA VAL A 170 12.20 11.14 24.24
C VAL A 170 13.12 11.81 23.24
N VAL A 171 14.15 11.10 22.85
CA VAL A 171 15.07 11.51 21.80
C VAL A 171 14.66 10.84 20.50
N TYR A 172 14.34 11.64 19.48
CA TYR A 172 14.01 11.17 18.14
C TYR A 172 15.23 11.26 17.23
N LEU A 173 15.54 10.19 16.53
CA LEU A 173 16.59 10.13 15.51
C LEU A 173 15.95 9.97 14.15
N HIS A 174 16.28 10.88 13.23
CA HIS A 174 15.78 10.88 11.85
C HIS A 174 16.88 10.35 10.92
N VAL A 175 16.59 9.27 10.21
CA VAL A 175 17.58 8.51 9.43
C VAL A 175 17.15 8.34 7.98
N ASP A 176 17.99 8.78 7.06
CA ASP A 176 17.85 8.48 5.64
C ASP A 176 18.27 7.03 5.37
N THR A 177 17.29 6.19 5.06
CA THR A 177 17.47 4.74 4.87
C THR A 177 17.72 4.34 3.41
N GLN A 178 17.75 5.30 2.49
CA GLN A 178 17.94 5.07 1.06
C GLN A 178 16.90 4.07 0.50
N GLU A 179 17.33 2.97 -0.10
CA GLU A 179 16.46 1.95 -0.72
C GLU A 179 15.88 0.94 0.29
N ALA A 180 16.26 1.02 1.58
CA ALA A 180 15.78 0.13 2.63
C ALA A 180 14.64 0.78 3.45
N MET A 181 13.84 -0.04 4.14
CA MET A 181 12.91 0.45 5.18
C MET A 181 13.67 0.88 6.44
N GLY A 182 14.69 0.11 6.85
CA GLY A 182 15.68 0.53 7.83
C GLY A 182 15.46 0.12 9.28
N ALA A 183 14.54 -0.79 9.59
CA ALA A 183 14.22 -1.17 10.98
C ALA A 183 15.44 -1.59 11.81
N ASN A 184 16.17 -2.61 11.35
CA ASN A 184 17.36 -3.08 12.06
C ASN A 184 18.47 -2.03 12.15
N MET A 185 18.59 -1.21 11.11
CA MET A 185 19.56 -0.11 11.05
C MET A 185 19.28 0.92 12.13
N LEU A 186 18.02 1.41 12.20
CA LEU A 186 17.61 2.37 13.22
C LEU A 186 17.81 1.81 14.62
N ASN A 187 17.35 0.58 14.87
CA ASN A 187 17.49 -0.05 16.19
C ASN A 187 18.96 -0.14 16.61
N THR A 188 19.88 -0.49 15.69
CA THR A 188 21.32 -0.51 15.96
C THR A 188 21.86 0.88 16.32
N MET A 189 21.45 1.92 15.56
CA MET A 189 21.87 3.28 15.84
C MET A 189 21.35 3.78 17.19
N LEU A 190 20.08 3.50 17.51
CA LEU A 190 19.44 3.90 18.76
C LEU A 190 20.07 3.21 19.98
N GLU A 191 20.35 1.92 19.88
CA GLU A 191 21.06 1.17 20.94
C GLU A 191 22.46 1.74 21.20
N ALA A 192 23.17 2.15 20.16
CA ALA A 192 24.48 2.77 20.31
C ALA A 192 24.43 4.13 21.03
N LEU A 193 23.31 4.87 20.89
CA LEU A 193 23.16 6.17 21.54
C LEU A 193 22.80 6.09 23.03
N LYS A 194 22.21 5.00 23.52
CA LYS A 194 21.70 4.86 24.89
C LYS A 194 22.73 5.26 25.96
N PRO A 195 23.99 4.75 25.98
CA PRO A 195 24.95 5.11 27.01
C PRO A 195 25.24 6.61 27.09
N SER A 196 25.39 7.27 25.95
CA SER A 196 25.64 8.71 25.87
C SER A 196 24.44 9.51 26.34
N LEU A 197 23.21 9.09 25.96
CA LEU A 197 21.97 9.74 26.37
C LEU A 197 21.72 9.60 27.89
N GLU A 198 22.02 8.44 28.50
CA GLU A 198 21.96 8.22 29.93
C GLU A 198 22.93 9.13 30.69
N ALA A 199 24.18 9.23 30.22
CA ALA A 199 25.19 10.12 30.82
C ALA A 199 24.77 11.60 30.75
N LEU A 200 24.22 12.06 29.61
CA LEU A 200 23.80 13.43 29.41
C LEU A 200 22.52 13.79 30.17
N SER A 201 21.59 12.87 30.29
CA SER A 201 20.31 13.09 30.96
C SER A 201 20.33 12.79 32.45
N GLN A 202 21.33 12.07 32.94
CA GLN A 202 21.35 11.46 34.29
C GLN A 202 20.11 10.60 34.61
N GLY A 203 19.43 10.15 33.56
CA GLY A 203 18.30 9.22 33.60
C GLY A 203 18.69 7.84 33.13
N GLN A 204 17.68 7.02 32.86
CA GLN A 204 17.84 5.66 32.36
C GLN A 204 17.13 5.49 31.02
N SER A 205 17.69 4.72 30.11
CA SER A 205 17.02 4.37 28.86
C SER A 205 16.08 3.19 29.07
N LEU A 206 14.81 3.37 28.72
CA LEU A 206 13.80 2.31 28.75
C LEU A 206 13.92 1.42 27.50
N MET A 207 13.93 2.04 26.33
CA MET A 207 14.02 1.36 25.04
C MET A 207 14.60 2.27 23.96
N GLY A 208 15.12 1.65 22.90
CA GLY A 208 15.48 2.31 21.65
C GLY A 208 14.85 1.54 20.49
N ILE A 209 13.87 2.12 19.78
CA ILE A 209 13.08 1.43 18.76
C ILE A 209 12.63 2.39 17.64
N LEU A 210 12.50 1.88 16.42
CA LEU A 210 11.90 2.64 15.33
C LEU A 210 10.42 2.97 15.62
N SER A 211 9.92 4.02 14.99
CA SER A 211 8.50 4.33 14.92
C SER A 211 7.94 4.01 13.54
N ASN A 212 6.80 3.31 13.49
CA ASN A 212 6.06 3.14 12.24
C ASN A 212 5.25 4.39 11.84
N TYR A 213 5.13 5.38 12.73
CA TYR A 213 4.55 6.70 12.41
C TYR A 213 5.60 7.54 11.68
N ALA A 214 5.90 7.17 10.44
CA ALA A 214 6.97 7.71 9.62
C ALA A 214 6.56 9.02 8.92
N THR A 215 6.31 10.08 9.69
CA THR A 215 5.90 11.40 9.19
C THR A 215 6.94 12.08 8.30
N ASP A 216 8.19 11.63 8.34
CA ASP A 216 9.27 12.10 7.46
C ASP A 216 9.42 11.26 6.19
N SER A 217 8.45 10.40 5.90
CA SER A 217 8.36 9.60 4.66
C SER A 217 7.02 9.82 3.95
N LEU A 218 6.52 11.07 3.97
CA LEU A 218 5.25 11.41 3.34
C LEU A 218 5.35 11.40 1.81
N VAL A 219 4.31 10.83 1.20
CA VAL A 219 4.10 10.83 -0.25
C VAL A 219 2.71 11.35 -0.54
N THR A 220 2.62 12.27 -1.50
CA THR A 220 1.35 12.77 -2.03
C THR A 220 1.16 12.28 -3.45
N ALA A 221 -0.02 11.76 -3.76
CA ALA A 221 -0.48 11.48 -5.12
C ALA A 221 -1.72 12.30 -5.43
N THR A 222 -1.77 12.86 -6.64
CA THR A 222 -2.90 13.63 -7.16
C THR A 222 -3.33 13.14 -8.53
N CYS A 223 -4.60 13.30 -8.88
CA CYS A 223 -5.09 13.12 -10.23
C CYS A 223 -6.20 14.13 -10.54
N ARG A 224 -6.31 14.53 -11.81
CA ARG A 224 -7.36 15.42 -12.32
C ARG A 224 -8.12 14.70 -13.42
N ILE A 225 -9.44 14.58 -13.26
CA ILE A 225 -10.30 13.77 -14.13
C ILE A 225 -11.37 14.66 -14.71
N ALA A 226 -11.28 15.02 -15.98
CA ALA A 226 -12.32 15.79 -16.64
C ALA A 226 -13.66 15.04 -16.58
N PHE A 227 -14.75 15.75 -16.31
CA PHE A 227 -16.11 15.18 -16.11
C PHE A 227 -16.53 14.25 -17.25
N ARG A 228 -16.16 14.55 -18.50
CA ARG A 228 -16.41 13.70 -19.68
C ARG A 228 -15.87 12.26 -19.56
N TYR A 229 -14.94 12.00 -18.63
CA TYR A 229 -14.44 10.66 -18.35
C TYR A 229 -15.24 9.93 -17.28
N LEU A 230 -16.10 10.63 -16.54
CA LEU A 230 -16.99 10.03 -15.54
C LEU A 230 -18.25 9.45 -16.19
N SER A 231 -18.87 10.19 -17.11
CA SER A 231 -20.00 9.76 -17.96
C SER A 231 -19.95 10.40 -19.34
N ARG A 232 -20.63 9.79 -20.31
CA ARG A 232 -20.83 10.35 -21.66
C ARG A 232 -21.89 11.46 -21.69
N GLN A 233 -22.81 11.48 -20.73
CA GLN A 233 -23.84 12.50 -20.57
C GLN A 233 -23.31 13.59 -19.64
N LYS A 234 -23.33 14.85 -20.08
CA LYS A 234 -22.69 15.97 -19.36
C LYS A 234 -23.31 16.19 -17.98
N ASP A 235 -24.63 16.18 -17.88
CA ASP A 235 -25.34 16.42 -16.63
C ASP A 235 -25.09 15.28 -15.62
N GLU A 236 -25.13 14.03 -16.09
CA GLU A 236 -24.81 12.85 -15.29
C GLU A 236 -23.34 12.88 -14.81
N ALA A 237 -22.42 13.31 -15.66
CA ALA A 237 -21.00 13.42 -15.30
C ALA A 237 -20.77 14.43 -14.18
N ARG A 238 -21.44 15.58 -14.24
CA ARG A 238 -21.40 16.62 -13.21
C ARG A 238 -22.03 16.15 -11.90
N GLU A 239 -23.24 15.59 -11.97
CA GLU A 239 -23.93 15.03 -10.80
C GLU A 239 -23.08 13.96 -10.10
N LEU A 240 -22.43 13.10 -10.89
CA LEU A 240 -21.54 12.06 -10.37
C LEU A 240 -20.32 12.66 -9.66
N ALA A 241 -19.70 13.70 -10.22
CA ALA A 241 -18.59 14.41 -9.58
C ALA A 241 -19.03 15.04 -8.24
N GLU A 242 -20.19 15.72 -8.21
CA GLU A 242 -20.76 16.32 -7.01
C GLU A 242 -20.99 15.26 -5.91
N LYS A 243 -21.59 14.11 -6.26
CA LYS A 243 -21.81 13.00 -5.33
C LYS A 243 -20.52 12.39 -4.81
N MET A 244 -19.48 12.29 -5.64
CA MET A 244 -18.18 11.79 -5.21
C MET A 244 -17.49 12.74 -4.23
N VAL A 245 -17.60 14.06 -4.45
CA VAL A 245 -17.13 15.09 -3.51
C VAL A 245 -17.85 14.97 -2.16
N LEU A 246 -19.19 14.87 -2.18
CA LEU A 246 -19.98 14.68 -0.96
C LEU A 246 -19.62 13.40 -0.22
N ALA A 247 -19.40 12.28 -0.92
CA ALA A 247 -18.97 11.02 -0.32
C ALA A 247 -17.57 11.12 0.31
N SER A 248 -16.67 11.91 -0.29
CA SER A 248 -15.36 12.23 0.29
C SER A 248 -15.51 13.09 1.54
N GLN A 249 -16.33 14.14 1.51
CA GLN A 249 -16.60 14.98 2.66
C GLN A 249 -17.22 14.20 3.82
N PHE A 250 -18.09 13.23 3.54
CA PHE A 250 -18.63 12.33 4.54
C PHE A 250 -17.55 11.50 5.21
N ALA A 251 -16.56 10.99 4.47
CA ALA A 251 -15.42 10.28 5.04
C ALA A 251 -14.46 11.19 5.85
N GLN A 252 -14.50 12.50 5.62
CA GLN A 252 -13.77 13.47 6.46
C GLN A 252 -14.51 13.80 7.77
N ALA A 253 -15.83 13.67 7.79
CA ALA A 253 -16.68 14.09 8.91
C ALA A 253 -17.03 12.96 9.89
N ASP A 254 -17.12 11.71 9.39
CA ASP A 254 -17.60 10.57 10.17
C ASP A 254 -16.55 9.46 10.27
N PRO A 255 -16.09 9.10 11.49
CA PRO A 255 -15.06 8.09 11.70
C PRO A 255 -15.48 6.68 11.25
N TYR A 256 -16.77 6.32 11.32
CA TYR A 256 -17.25 5.03 10.81
C TYR A 256 -17.11 4.95 9.29
N ARG A 257 -17.47 6.05 8.60
CA ARG A 257 -17.27 6.13 7.16
C ARG A 257 -15.78 6.16 6.81
N ALA A 258 -14.97 6.91 7.55
CA ALA A 258 -13.52 7.00 7.36
C ALA A 258 -12.85 5.63 7.46
N ALA A 259 -13.20 4.80 8.43
CA ALA A 259 -12.64 3.45 8.59
C ALA A 259 -12.87 2.58 7.34
N THR A 260 -14.11 2.57 6.81
CA THR A 260 -14.44 1.81 5.60
C THR A 260 -13.82 2.43 4.34
N HIS A 261 -13.70 3.75 4.29
CA HIS A 261 -13.06 4.48 3.22
C HIS A 261 -11.57 4.14 3.13
N ASN A 262 -10.87 4.15 4.26
CA ASN A 262 -9.45 3.83 4.35
C ASN A 262 -9.19 2.34 4.08
N LYS A 263 -10.03 1.42 4.60
CA LYS A 263 -9.96 -0.01 4.23
C LYS A 263 -10.04 -0.19 2.72
N GLY A 264 -10.91 0.52 2.05
CA GLY A 264 -11.04 0.50 0.58
C GLY A 264 -9.76 0.97 -0.15
N ILE A 265 -9.05 1.96 0.39
CA ILE A 265 -7.74 2.41 -0.09
C ILE A 265 -6.70 1.29 0.08
N PHE A 266 -6.68 0.68 1.27
CA PHE A 266 -5.73 -0.39 1.62
C PHE A 266 -5.93 -1.67 0.82
N ASN A 267 -7.11 -1.94 0.28
CA ASN A 267 -7.30 -3.06 -0.66
C ASN A 267 -6.27 -3.01 -1.82
N GLY A 268 -5.95 -1.82 -2.32
CA GLY A 268 -4.95 -1.65 -3.37
C GLY A 268 -3.52 -1.54 -2.85
N ILE A 269 -3.33 -0.82 -1.76
CA ILE A 269 -2.01 -0.60 -1.15
C ILE A 269 -1.41 -1.92 -0.68
N ASP A 270 -2.15 -2.69 0.12
CA ASP A 270 -1.68 -3.97 0.68
C ASP A 270 -1.44 -5.01 -0.41
N ALA A 271 -2.29 -5.05 -1.43
CA ALA A 271 -2.08 -5.94 -2.56
C ALA A 271 -0.72 -5.73 -3.24
N LEU A 272 -0.26 -4.49 -3.35
CA LEU A 272 1.04 -4.16 -3.91
C LEU A 272 2.18 -4.32 -2.89
N LEU A 273 1.96 -3.98 -1.62
CA LEU A 273 2.95 -4.16 -0.55
C LEU A 273 3.30 -5.65 -0.39
N ILE A 274 2.30 -6.52 -0.34
CA ILE A 274 2.50 -7.98 -0.26
C ILE A 274 3.23 -8.48 -1.51
N ALA A 275 2.81 -8.04 -2.70
CA ALA A 275 3.44 -8.42 -3.95
C ALA A 275 4.92 -8.04 -4.01
N THR A 276 5.33 -6.93 -3.39
CA THR A 276 6.70 -6.41 -3.38
C THR A 276 7.50 -6.78 -2.13
N GLY A 277 6.93 -7.61 -1.24
CA GLY A 277 7.60 -8.09 -0.02
C GLY A 277 7.83 -7.00 1.02
N ASN A 278 7.04 -5.95 1.01
CA ASN A 278 7.07 -4.87 2.01
C ASN A 278 6.22 -5.19 3.23
N ASP A 279 6.52 -4.57 4.36
CA ASP A 279 5.77 -4.74 5.61
C ASP A 279 4.45 -3.93 5.56
N TRP A 280 3.38 -4.58 5.10
CA TRP A 280 2.05 -3.99 5.01
C TRP A 280 1.50 -3.57 6.38
N ARG A 281 1.83 -4.29 7.47
CA ARG A 281 1.36 -3.96 8.83
C ARG A 281 1.98 -2.66 9.34
N ALA A 282 3.27 -2.43 9.06
CA ALA A 282 3.95 -1.18 9.40
C ALA A 282 3.34 0.01 8.64
N ILE A 283 3.02 -0.19 7.36
CA ILE A 283 2.40 0.86 6.52
C ILE A 283 0.98 1.16 6.99
N GLU A 284 0.14 0.14 7.26
CA GLU A 284 -1.20 0.35 7.83
C GLU A 284 -1.14 1.11 9.15
N ALA A 285 -0.29 0.67 10.10
CA ALA A 285 -0.16 1.31 11.41
C ALA A 285 0.22 2.80 11.27
N GLY A 286 1.22 3.11 10.44
CA GLY A 286 1.64 4.49 10.18
C GLY A 286 0.56 5.34 9.52
N ALA A 287 -0.15 4.79 8.55
CA ALA A 287 -1.20 5.49 7.84
C ALA A 287 -2.46 5.73 8.68
N HIS A 288 -2.89 4.75 9.50
CA HIS A 288 -4.01 4.95 10.41
C HIS A 288 -3.69 5.97 11.51
N ALA A 289 -2.45 5.97 12.01
CA ALA A 289 -1.99 7.03 12.92
C ALA A 289 -2.01 8.39 12.20
N TYR A 290 -1.56 8.45 10.94
CA TYR A 290 -1.59 9.68 10.13
C TYR A 290 -3.01 10.14 9.82
N ALA A 291 -3.96 9.24 9.62
CA ALA A 291 -5.37 9.57 9.45
C ALA A 291 -6.00 10.29 10.67
N SER A 292 -5.31 10.28 11.81
CA SER A 292 -5.70 10.96 13.05
C SER A 292 -4.76 12.13 13.44
N HIS A 293 -3.88 12.56 12.54
CA HIS A 293 -2.82 13.55 12.86
C HIS A 293 -3.35 14.92 13.31
N ASP A 294 -4.57 15.26 12.95
CA ASP A 294 -5.25 16.51 13.32
C ASP A 294 -6.20 16.35 14.53
N GLY A 295 -6.12 15.23 15.25
CA GLY A 295 -6.92 14.92 16.44
C GLY A 295 -8.23 14.18 16.18
N ALA A 296 -8.57 13.89 14.91
CA ALA A 296 -9.76 13.12 14.55
C ALA A 296 -9.45 12.13 13.42
N TYR A 297 -9.96 10.89 13.52
CA TYR A 297 -9.76 9.88 12.48
C TYR A 297 -10.58 10.22 11.22
N ARG A 298 -9.89 10.40 10.09
CA ARG A 298 -10.47 10.84 8.81
C ARG A 298 -10.07 9.95 7.64
N GLY A 299 -10.75 10.15 6.51
CA GLY A 299 -10.33 9.56 5.22
C GLY A 299 -8.95 10.07 4.78
N LEU A 300 -8.08 9.17 4.36
CA LEU A 300 -6.73 9.48 3.86
C LEU A 300 -6.74 10.22 2.52
N SER A 301 -7.79 10.08 1.74
CA SER A 301 -7.96 10.76 0.45
C SER A 301 -8.99 11.88 0.56
N ARG A 302 -8.82 12.89 -0.30
CA ARG A 302 -9.76 14.00 -0.45
C ARG A 302 -10.10 14.20 -1.92
N TRP A 303 -11.39 14.31 -2.21
CA TRP A 303 -11.90 14.64 -3.54
C TRP A 303 -12.57 16.00 -3.53
N THR A 304 -12.22 16.82 -4.50
CA THR A 304 -12.77 18.15 -4.77
C THR A 304 -13.10 18.27 -6.23
N MET A 305 -13.75 19.34 -6.64
CA MET A 305 -14.01 19.62 -8.05
C MET A 305 -13.71 21.06 -8.38
N ASP A 306 -13.27 21.27 -9.60
CA ASP A 306 -13.09 22.57 -10.23
C ASP A 306 -14.18 22.72 -11.30
N LEU A 307 -15.07 23.67 -11.10
CA LEU A 307 -16.20 23.91 -12.02
C LEU A 307 -15.80 24.70 -13.27
N GLU A 308 -14.70 25.46 -13.20
CA GLU A 308 -14.21 26.23 -14.35
C GLU A 308 -13.55 25.30 -15.38
N THR A 309 -12.76 24.35 -14.91
CA THR A 309 -12.09 23.35 -15.77
C THR A 309 -12.93 22.09 -15.99
N GLU A 310 -14.09 21.96 -15.31
CA GLU A 310 -14.97 20.78 -15.30
C GLU A 310 -14.17 19.49 -14.94
N GLU A 311 -13.39 19.55 -13.84
CA GLU A 311 -12.55 18.45 -13.38
C GLU A 311 -12.87 18.02 -11.95
N LEU A 312 -12.87 16.70 -11.74
CA LEU A 312 -12.79 16.06 -10.42
C LEU A 312 -11.31 15.90 -10.05
N ILE A 313 -10.93 16.36 -8.86
CA ILE A 313 -9.55 16.35 -8.37
C ILE A 313 -9.47 15.43 -7.16
N GLY A 314 -8.61 14.43 -7.24
CA GLY A 314 -8.30 13.52 -6.14
C GLY A 314 -6.91 13.77 -5.61
N GLU A 315 -6.77 13.75 -4.27
CA GLU A 315 -5.51 13.88 -3.57
C GLU A 315 -5.45 12.91 -2.40
N MET A 316 -4.27 12.35 -2.15
CA MET A 316 -3.98 11.52 -1.00
C MET A 316 -2.54 11.72 -0.55
N THR A 317 -2.36 11.99 0.76
CA THR A 317 -1.04 12.08 1.39
C THR A 317 -0.97 11.10 2.55
N MET A 318 0.11 10.32 2.63
CA MET A 318 0.33 9.39 3.72
C MET A 318 1.80 8.98 3.85
N PRO A 319 2.23 8.46 5.02
CA PRO A 319 3.55 7.85 5.17
C PRO A 319 3.68 6.60 4.29
N MET A 320 4.80 6.49 3.56
CA MET A 320 5.07 5.35 2.67
C MET A 320 6.55 4.94 2.70
N PRO A 321 7.08 4.49 3.85
CA PRO A 321 8.47 4.10 4.01
C PRO A 321 8.75 2.68 3.49
N VAL A 322 8.53 2.45 2.20
CA VAL A 322 8.75 1.15 1.55
C VAL A 322 10.19 0.92 1.14
N ALA A 323 10.54 -0.33 0.88
CA ALA A 323 11.86 -0.77 0.46
C ALA A 323 11.83 -1.45 -0.91
N THR A 324 12.96 -1.37 -1.62
CA THR A 324 13.26 -2.18 -2.81
C THR A 324 14.47 -3.08 -2.60
N LYS A 325 15.16 -2.91 -1.48
CA LYS A 325 16.35 -3.70 -1.09
C LYS A 325 16.36 -3.99 0.41
N GLY A 326 16.87 -5.15 0.77
CA GLY A 326 17.02 -5.59 2.15
C GLY A 326 15.85 -6.43 2.67
N GLY A 327 15.94 -6.87 3.92
CA GLY A 327 14.98 -7.79 4.51
C GLY A 327 14.89 -9.11 3.73
N SER A 328 13.68 -9.60 3.53
CA SER A 328 13.39 -10.84 2.78
C SER A 328 13.13 -10.59 1.28
N ILE A 329 13.24 -9.33 0.80
CA ILE A 329 13.12 -9.00 -0.62
C ILE A 329 14.23 -9.74 -1.38
N GLY A 330 13.87 -10.60 -2.32
CA GLY A 330 14.80 -11.46 -3.07
C GLY A 330 14.79 -12.93 -2.67
N LEU A 331 14.15 -13.29 -1.55
CA LEU A 331 14.03 -14.70 -1.13
C LEU A 331 12.76 -15.37 -1.66
N ASN A 332 11.70 -14.59 -1.89
CA ASN A 332 10.46 -15.09 -2.47
C ASN A 332 10.46 -14.86 -3.99
N PRO A 333 10.40 -15.91 -4.84
CA PRO A 333 10.41 -15.78 -6.29
C PRO A 333 9.31 -14.84 -6.82
N ARG A 334 8.14 -14.81 -6.18
CA ARG A 334 7.03 -13.91 -6.57
C ARG A 334 7.32 -12.45 -6.27
N VAL A 335 8.07 -12.16 -5.21
CA VAL A 335 8.52 -10.80 -4.90
C VAL A 335 9.55 -10.35 -5.96
N VAL A 336 10.51 -11.20 -6.30
CA VAL A 336 11.50 -10.91 -7.37
C VAL A 336 10.79 -10.63 -8.69
N LEU A 337 9.85 -11.50 -9.09
CA LEU A 337 9.03 -11.33 -10.28
C LEU A 337 8.24 -10.00 -10.26
N SER A 338 7.71 -9.61 -9.10
CA SER A 338 6.94 -8.36 -8.94
C SER A 338 7.79 -7.13 -9.20
N HIS A 339 9.02 -7.10 -8.70
CA HIS A 339 9.95 -6.00 -8.97
C HIS A 339 10.31 -5.90 -10.45
N GLU A 340 10.44 -7.02 -11.16
CA GLU A 340 10.68 -7.01 -12.60
C GLU A 340 9.44 -6.56 -13.38
N VAL A 341 8.25 -7.04 -13.04
CA VAL A 341 6.99 -6.58 -13.66
C VAL A 341 6.81 -5.06 -13.52
N LEU A 342 7.25 -4.48 -12.38
CA LEU A 342 7.26 -3.04 -12.14
C LEU A 342 8.37 -2.30 -12.90
N GLY A 343 9.38 -3.01 -13.44
CA GLY A 343 10.53 -2.41 -14.10
C GLY A 343 11.61 -1.92 -13.14
N HIS A 344 11.75 -2.57 -11.98
CA HIS A 344 12.74 -2.28 -10.93
C HIS A 344 12.73 -0.81 -10.45
N PRO A 345 11.61 -0.29 -9.97
CA PRO A 345 11.53 1.07 -9.48
C PRO A 345 12.47 1.27 -8.28
N SER A 346 12.96 2.49 -8.09
CA SER A 346 13.55 2.92 -6.81
C SER A 346 12.50 2.91 -5.69
N ALA A 347 12.95 2.93 -4.44
CA ALA A 347 12.03 2.99 -3.30
C ALA A 347 11.12 4.25 -3.34
N LYS A 348 11.63 5.36 -3.86
CA LYS A 348 10.82 6.58 -4.07
C LYS A 348 9.75 6.38 -5.15
N GLU A 349 10.09 5.80 -6.28
CA GLU A 349 9.14 5.49 -7.35
C GLU A 349 8.11 4.46 -6.89
N LEU A 350 8.53 3.40 -6.16
CA LEU A 350 7.62 2.41 -5.61
C LEU A 350 6.61 3.06 -4.65
N ALA A 351 7.06 3.95 -3.77
CA ALA A 351 6.19 4.69 -2.85
C ALA A 351 5.17 5.55 -3.61
N GLN A 352 5.58 6.23 -4.68
CA GLN A 352 4.70 7.01 -5.56
C GLN A 352 3.66 6.13 -6.27
N ILE A 353 4.06 4.96 -6.76
CA ILE A 353 3.15 4.00 -7.41
C ILE A 353 2.12 3.50 -6.39
N ILE A 354 2.54 3.12 -5.17
CA ILE A 354 1.65 2.59 -4.13
C ILE A 354 0.59 3.61 -3.73
N VAL A 355 0.98 4.87 -3.46
CA VAL A 355 0.02 5.91 -3.08
C VAL A 355 -0.93 6.23 -4.24
N SER A 356 -0.43 6.25 -5.49
CA SER A 356 -1.27 6.43 -6.68
C SER A 356 -2.30 5.30 -6.85
N ILE A 357 -1.89 4.05 -6.60
CA ILE A 357 -2.79 2.88 -6.64
C ILE A 357 -3.85 2.92 -5.54
N GLY A 358 -3.49 3.38 -4.34
CA GLY A 358 -4.46 3.61 -3.26
C GLY A 358 -5.53 4.63 -3.67
N LEU A 359 -5.12 5.72 -4.30
CA LEU A 359 -6.04 6.75 -4.82
C LEU A 359 -6.90 6.20 -5.98
N ALA A 360 -6.35 5.36 -6.88
CA ALA A 360 -7.11 4.67 -7.91
C ALA A 360 -8.18 3.75 -7.33
N GLN A 361 -7.82 2.96 -6.33
CA GLN A 361 -8.72 2.05 -5.64
C GLN A 361 -9.88 2.81 -4.99
N ASN A 362 -9.56 3.94 -4.35
CA ASN A 362 -10.55 4.81 -3.73
C ASN A 362 -11.49 5.47 -4.76
N PHE A 363 -10.97 5.97 -5.88
CA PHE A 363 -11.78 6.49 -6.98
C PHE A 363 -12.82 5.50 -7.46
N ALA A 364 -12.41 4.25 -7.72
CA ALA A 364 -13.31 3.21 -8.19
C ALA A 364 -14.42 2.91 -7.18
N ALA A 365 -14.06 2.81 -5.89
CA ALA A 365 -14.99 2.56 -4.79
C ALA A 365 -16.01 3.71 -4.66
N LEU A 366 -15.56 4.96 -4.61
CA LEU A 366 -16.46 6.12 -4.50
C LEU A 366 -17.40 6.20 -5.69
N LYS A 367 -16.88 6.08 -6.92
CA LYS A 367 -17.69 6.08 -8.13
C LYS A 367 -18.77 5.00 -8.10
N ALA A 368 -18.43 3.79 -7.69
CA ALA A 368 -19.40 2.69 -7.60
C ALA A 368 -20.46 2.93 -6.52
N LEU A 369 -20.07 3.48 -5.36
CA LEU A 369 -20.98 3.77 -4.25
C LEU A 369 -22.07 4.80 -4.61
N VAL A 370 -21.70 5.84 -5.37
CA VAL A 370 -22.60 6.97 -5.66
C VAL A 370 -23.33 6.83 -7.02
N SER A 371 -23.05 5.76 -7.80
CA SER A 371 -23.74 5.46 -9.06
C SER A 371 -24.69 4.27 -8.92
N THR A 372 -24.28 3.10 -9.40
CA THR A 372 -25.11 1.88 -9.43
C THR A 372 -25.07 1.08 -8.13
N GLY A 373 -24.20 1.49 -7.18
CA GLY A 373 -23.90 0.78 -5.94
C GLY A 373 -22.92 -0.38 -6.13
N ILE A 374 -22.18 -0.67 -5.07
CA ILE A 374 -21.13 -1.73 -5.06
C ILE A 374 -21.74 -3.12 -5.28
N GLN A 375 -22.96 -3.36 -4.81
CA GLN A 375 -23.60 -4.68 -4.85
C GLN A 375 -23.71 -5.27 -6.24
N HIS A 376 -24.00 -4.44 -7.27
CA HIS A 376 -24.22 -4.97 -8.63
C HIS A 376 -22.95 -5.57 -9.26
N GLY A 377 -21.78 -4.97 -9.00
CA GLY A 377 -20.48 -5.50 -9.45
C GLY A 377 -20.00 -6.72 -8.66
N HIS A 378 -20.21 -6.72 -7.35
CA HIS A 378 -19.83 -7.81 -6.46
C HIS A 378 -20.68 -9.07 -6.63
N MET A 379 -21.98 -8.95 -6.99
CA MET A 379 -22.89 -10.10 -7.14
C MET A 379 -22.37 -11.14 -8.12
N LYS A 380 -21.82 -10.73 -9.26
CA LYS A 380 -21.31 -11.67 -10.28
C LYS A 380 -20.06 -12.42 -9.81
N LEU A 381 -19.19 -11.77 -9.06
CA LEU A 381 -17.97 -12.39 -8.54
C LEU A 381 -18.25 -13.24 -7.31
N GLN A 382 -19.18 -12.82 -6.44
CA GLN A 382 -19.70 -13.63 -5.34
C GLN A 382 -20.37 -14.90 -5.86
N ALA A 383 -21.15 -14.81 -6.94
CA ALA A 383 -21.75 -15.97 -7.59
C ALA A 383 -20.71 -16.99 -8.07
N LYS A 384 -19.53 -16.53 -8.57
CA LYS A 384 -18.42 -17.42 -8.93
C LYS A 384 -17.86 -18.17 -7.73
N SER A 385 -17.58 -17.45 -6.64
CA SER A 385 -17.07 -18.06 -5.41
C SER A 385 -18.06 -19.07 -4.84
N LEU A 386 -19.37 -18.74 -4.83
CA LEU A 386 -20.44 -19.65 -4.40
C LEU A 386 -20.53 -20.88 -5.28
N ALA A 387 -20.35 -20.75 -6.60
CA ALA A 387 -20.35 -21.89 -7.52
C ALA A 387 -19.20 -22.86 -7.22
N LEU A 388 -18.00 -22.34 -6.96
CA LEU A 388 -16.83 -23.16 -6.59
C LEU A 388 -17.03 -23.81 -5.22
N LEU A 389 -17.53 -23.08 -4.22
CA LEU A 389 -17.85 -23.62 -2.88
C LEU A 389 -18.94 -24.68 -2.92
N ALA A 390 -19.87 -24.60 -3.86
CA ALA A 390 -20.89 -25.63 -4.09
C ALA A 390 -20.33 -26.89 -4.73
N GLY A 391 -19.06 -26.91 -5.17
CA GLY A 391 -18.40 -28.03 -5.82
C GLY A 391 -18.65 -28.09 -7.33
N ALA A 392 -18.91 -26.94 -7.99
CA ALA A 392 -19.01 -26.88 -9.44
C ALA A 392 -17.63 -27.06 -10.09
N THR A 393 -17.58 -27.84 -11.18
CA THR A 393 -16.41 -27.92 -12.05
C THR A 393 -16.23 -26.62 -12.85
N GLU A 394 -15.04 -26.36 -13.39
CA GLU A 394 -14.78 -25.18 -14.23
C GLU A 394 -15.79 -25.04 -15.38
N ALA A 395 -16.23 -26.12 -15.97
CA ALA A 395 -17.22 -26.13 -17.05
C ALA A 395 -18.65 -25.77 -16.57
N GLU A 396 -18.98 -26.07 -15.31
CA GLU A 396 -20.29 -25.80 -14.72
C GLU A 396 -20.43 -24.37 -14.16
N VAL A 397 -19.31 -23.78 -13.75
CA VAL A 397 -19.30 -22.44 -13.13
C VAL A 397 -20.03 -21.38 -13.96
N PRO A 398 -19.82 -21.22 -15.27
CA PRO A 398 -20.51 -20.17 -16.04
C PRO A 398 -22.04 -20.30 -15.96
N LYS A 399 -22.58 -21.51 -16.17
CA LYS A 399 -24.02 -21.77 -16.16
C LYS A 399 -24.62 -21.57 -14.76
N LEU A 400 -23.91 -21.99 -13.71
CA LEU A 400 -24.35 -21.81 -12.33
C LEU A 400 -24.38 -20.35 -11.92
N VAL A 401 -23.37 -19.57 -12.32
CA VAL A 401 -23.31 -18.12 -12.09
C VAL A 401 -24.48 -17.39 -12.77
N GLU A 402 -24.78 -17.73 -14.03
CA GLU A 402 -25.92 -17.15 -14.75
C GLU A 402 -27.26 -17.43 -14.02
N SER A 403 -27.44 -18.64 -13.54
CA SER A 403 -28.65 -19.03 -12.81
C SER A 403 -28.76 -18.34 -11.45
N LEU A 404 -27.67 -18.18 -10.70
CA LEU A 404 -27.64 -17.44 -9.44
C LEU A 404 -28.00 -15.95 -9.64
N ILE A 405 -27.50 -15.35 -10.73
CA ILE A 405 -27.80 -13.97 -11.10
C ILE A 405 -29.27 -13.81 -11.49
N ALA A 406 -29.82 -14.74 -12.29
CA ALA A 406 -31.21 -14.70 -12.74
C ALA A 406 -32.18 -14.82 -11.57
N GLU A 407 -31.89 -15.67 -10.59
CA GLU A 407 -32.72 -15.87 -9.40
C GLU A 407 -32.50 -14.82 -8.29
N LYS A 408 -31.51 -13.94 -8.45
CA LYS A 408 -31.15 -12.87 -7.48
C LYS A 408 -30.91 -13.38 -6.05
N THR A 409 -30.53 -14.65 -5.91
CA THR A 409 -30.31 -15.30 -4.61
C THR A 409 -28.88 -15.84 -4.53
N PHE A 410 -28.08 -15.23 -3.66
CA PHE A 410 -26.65 -15.50 -3.55
C PHE A 410 -26.32 -16.14 -2.19
N ASN A 411 -26.56 -17.45 -2.07
CA ASN A 411 -26.14 -18.26 -0.93
C ASN A 411 -25.70 -19.67 -1.38
N LEU A 412 -24.97 -20.35 -0.49
CA LEU A 412 -24.39 -21.66 -0.80
C LEU A 412 -25.45 -22.74 -1.02
N GLU A 413 -26.52 -22.74 -0.24
CA GLU A 413 -27.63 -23.70 -0.34
C GLU A 413 -28.30 -23.62 -1.70
N LYS A 414 -28.54 -22.41 -2.19
CA LYS A 414 -29.12 -22.20 -3.53
C LYS A 414 -28.17 -22.66 -4.63
N ALA A 415 -26.88 -22.36 -4.51
CA ALA A 415 -25.86 -22.82 -5.46
C ALA A 415 -25.80 -24.34 -5.52
N GLN A 416 -25.81 -25.02 -4.38
CA GLN A 416 -25.84 -26.50 -4.30
C GLN A 416 -27.12 -27.10 -4.90
N THR A 417 -28.27 -26.46 -4.64
CA THR A 417 -29.56 -26.89 -5.20
C THR A 417 -29.58 -26.80 -6.73
N LEU A 418 -29.12 -25.66 -7.27
CA LEU A 418 -29.02 -25.48 -8.72
C LEU A 418 -28.01 -26.42 -9.36
N LEU A 419 -26.87 -26.64 -8.71
CA LEU A 419 -25.87 -27.58 -9.21
C LEU A 419 -26.40 -29.04 -9.27
N LYS A 420 -27.11 -29.48 -8.23
CA LYS A 420 -27.78 -30.77 -8.24
C LYS A 420 -28.77 -30.91 -9.41
N LYS A 421 -29.56 -29.85 -9.67
CA LYS A 421 -30.52 -29.80 -10.79
C LYS A 421 -29.84 -29.83 -12.16
N PHE A 422 -28.59 -29.36 -12.29
CA PHE A 422 -27.84 -29.44 -13.55
C PHE A 422 -27.24 -30.84 -13.80
N ARG A 423 -27.02 -31.61 -12.72
CA ARG A 423 -26.42 -32.95 -12.77
C ARG A 423 -27.45 -34.06 -12.83
N SER A 424 -28.74 -33.75 -12.52
CA SER A 424 -29.91 -34.64 -12.70
C SER A 424 -30.45 -34.54 -14.12
#